data_518817cb88f8367d546011c4a96bbc4f
#
_entry.id   518817cb88f8367d546011c4a96bbc4f
#
_cell.length_a   1.000
_cell.length_b   1.000
_cell.length_c   1.000
_cell.angle_alpha   90.00
_cell.angle_beta   90.00
_cell.angle_gamma   90.00
#
_symmetry.space_group_name_H-M   'P 1'
#
loop_
_entity.id
_entity.type
_entity.pdbx_description
1 polymer ?
#
loop_
_entity_poly.entity_id
_entity_poly.type
_entity_poly.pdbx_seq_one_letter_code
_entity_poly.pdbx_strand_id
1 'polypeptide(L)'
;MGAELGHGTGVALFARDGELEGVDARQALAAVGVTDKGDTLECDRVVEQFEVELGAMLFDPFQGFLAQPVVVPQPGACRGDQHQDEEVFQGQHLRMLQTGRSSLTASLACRTGGNRVHTALRTILETALETSRMKRTPHLLAIQSHVVFGHAGNSAAVFPMQRIGVNVWPLNTVQFSNHTQYGQWAGEVLAPAQIPALVEGISNIGELGHCDAVLSGYLGSAEQGRAILAGVERIKAVNPKALYLCDPVMGHPEKGCIVPAEVSEFLLDEAAARADILCPNQLELDSFCGRRAQSLEDCVNMARSLLQRGPQVVLVKHLAYPGRAEDQFEMLLVTAEQSWHLRRPLLAFPRQPVGVGDLTSGLFLARVLLGDSWVQAFEFTAAAVHEVLLETQACSSYELQLVRAQDRIAHPRVRFEAQLLAL
;
A
#
# COMPACT_ATOMS: atom_id res chain seq x y z
N MET A 1 -2.73 47.88 7.06
CA MET A 1 -1.62 48.28 6.19
C MET A 1 -1.64 47.28 5.05
N GLY A 2 -2.09 47.76 3.89
CA GLY A 2 -2.24 46.94 2.70
C GLY A 2 -0.89 46.61 2.08
N ALA A 3 -0.74 45.42 1.64
CA ALA A 3 0.29 45.01 0.70
C ALA A 3 -0.42 44.65 -0.61
N GLU A 4 -0.08 45.34 -1.68
CA GLU A 4 -0.55 45.09 -3.04
C GLU A 4 -0.10 43.69 -3.49
N LEU A 5 -1.07 42.92 -3.91
CA LEU A 5 -0.82 41.64 -4.64
C LEU A 5 -0.49 41.98 -6.09
N GLY A 6 0.79 41.82 -6.46
CA GLY A 6 1.20 41.87 -7.85
C GLY A 6 0.59 40.70 -8.63
N HIS A 7 0.04 40.99 -9.80
CA HIS A 7 -0.46 39.99 -10.77
C HIS A 7 0.70 39.15 -11.32
N GLY A 8 0.91 37.97 -10.72
CA GLY A 8 1.75 36.92 -11.28
C GLY A 8 0.92 35.65 -11.40
N THR A 9 0.72 35.17 -12.62
CA THR A 9 0.07 33.88 -12.90
C THR A 9 1.01 32.78 -12.47
N GLY A 10 0.74 32.16 -11.30
CA GLY A 10 1.56 31.09 -10.76
C GLY A 10 0.78 29.77 -10.72
N VAL A 11 1.35 28.68 -11.26
CA VAL A 11 0.88 27.33 -11.05
C VAL A 11 1.50 26.81 -9.76
N ALA A 12 0.70 26.45 -8.77
CA ALA A 12 1.18 25.89 -7.51
C ALA A 12 1.44 24.39 -7.66
N LEU A 13 2.68 23.96 -7.42
CA LEU A 13 3.06 22.56 -7.29
C LEU A 13 3.28 22.26 -5.80
N PHE A 14 2.69 21.16 -5.30
CA PHE A 14 2.89 20.73 -3.92
C PHE A 14 4.25 20.05 -3.77
N ALA A 15 5.12 20.63 -2.95
CA ALA A 15 6.32 19.97 -2.50
C ALA A 15 6.03 19.08 -1.27
N ARG A 16 6.91 18.12 -1.03
CA ARG A 16 6.91 17.27 0.16
C ARG A 16 6.82 18.17 1.41
N ASP A 17 5.93 17.84 2.34
CA ASP A 17 5.72 18.50 3.63
C ASP A 17 4.60 19.56 3.71
N GLY A 18 3.76 19.69 2.69
CA GLY A 18 2.53 20.50 2.80
C GLY A 18 2.70 22.00 2.60
N GLU A 19 3.86 22.49 2.18
CA GLU A 19 4.06 23.89 1.77
C GLU A 19 3.91 24.04 0.25
N LEU A 20 3.13 25.07 -0.14
CA LEU A 20 2.87 25.47 -1.52
C LEU A 20 4.03 26.32 -2.04
N GLU A 21 4.86 25.78 -2.93
CA GLU A 21 5.76 26.60 -3.74
C GLU A 21 5.12 26.85 -5.12
N GLY A 22 4.89 28.13 -5.41
CA GLY A 22 4.37 28.57 -6.70
C GLY A 22 5.45 28.54 -7.79
N VAL A 23 5.24 27.79 -8.85
CA VAL A 23 6.09 27.82 -10.06
C VAL A 23 5.39 28.64 -11.13
N ASP A 24 6.05 29.65 -11.67
CA ASP A 24 5.57 30.46 -12.80
C ASP A 24 5.46 29.56 -14.05
N ALA A 25 4.27 29.46 -14.62
CA ALA A 25 4.01 28.67 -15.83
C ALA A 25 4.94 29.04 -16.99
N ARG A 26 5.39 30.30 -17.07
CA ARG A 26 6.39 30.76 -18.06
C ARG A 26 7.77 30.20 -17.79
N GLN A 27 8.17 30.03 -16.52
CA GLN A 27 9.45 29.40 -16.17
C GLN A 27 9.44 27.90 -16.47
N ALA A 28 8.30 27.22 -16.25
CA ALA A 28 8.14 25.82 -16.61
C ALA A 28 8.23 25.59 -18.13
N LEU A 29 7.62 26.45 -18.94
CA LEU A 29 7.72 26.41 -20.40
C LEU A 29 9.14 26.72 -20.91
N ALA A 30 9.86 27.66 -20.29
CA ALA A 30 11.24 27.97 -20.61
C ALA A 30 12.22 26.82 -20.30
N ALA A 31 11.97 26.08 -19.21
CA ALA A 31 12.76 24.91 -18.82
C ALA A 31 12.64 23.74 -19.81
N VAL A 32 11.56 23.69 -20.61
CA VAL A 32 11.34 22.69 -21.66
C VAL A 32 11.82 23.15 -23.02
N GLY A 33 12.49 24.32 -23.12
CA GLY A 33 13.11 24.80 -24.35
C GLY A 33 12.13 25.47 -25.35
N VAL A 34 10.96 25.87 -24.88
CA VAL A 34 10.01 26.68 -25.66
C VAL A 34 10.38 28.15 -25.49
N THR A 35 11.13 28.72 -26.46
CA THR A 35 11.48 30.14 -26.50
C THR A 35 10.45 30.90 -27.31
N ASP A 36 9.97 32.00 -26.73
CA ASP A 36 9.04 32.94 -27.33
C ASP A 36 9.64 33.58 -28.60
N LYS A 37 9.13 33.20 -29.76
CA LYS A 37 9.32 33.94 -31.01
C LYS A 37 8.00 33.93 -31.80
N GLY A 38 7.13 34.87 -31.47
CA GLY A 38 5.93 35.19 -32.23
C GLY A 38 4.62 34.74 -31.60
N ASP A 39 3.79 35.72 -31.25
CA ASP A 39 2.42 35.68 -30.71
C ASP A 39 2.28 35.34 -29.20
N THR A 40 2.60 36.34 -28.38
CA THR A 40 2.32 36.40 -26.94
C THR A 40 0.83 36.23 -26.58
N LEU A 41 -0.08 36.60 -27.46
CA LEU A 41 -1.54 36.51 -27.26
C LEU A 41 -2.08 35.06 -27.31
N GLU A 42 -1.43 34.17 -28.03
CA GLU A 42 -1.85 32.77 -28.15
C GLU A 42 -1.36 31.93 -26.98
N CYS A 43 -0.17 32.21 -26.46
CA CYS A 43 0.36 31.58 -25.24
C CYS A 43 -0.44 31.96 -23.99
N ASP A 44 -0.81 33.23 -23.83
CA ASP A 44 -1.59 33.68 -22.67
C ASP A 44 -2.99 33.05 -22.66
N ARG A 45 -3.65 32.88 -23.81
CA ARG A 45 -4.94 32.18 -23.88
C ARG A 45 -4.84 30.69 -23.55
N VAL A 46 -3.76 30.03 -23.95
CA VAL A 46 -3.54 28.60 -23.63
C VAL A 46 -3.26 28.42 -22.14
N VAL A 47 -2.53 29.36 -21.51
CA VAL A 47 -2.26 29.34 -20.07
C VAL A 47 -3.56 29.59 -19.28
N GLU A 48 -4.37 30.59 -19.64
CA GLU A 48 -5.66 30.86 -19.00
C GLU A 48 -6.64 29.68 -19.10
N GLN A 49 -6.71 29.03 -20.27
CA GLN A 49 -7.57 27.86 -20.46
C GLN A 49 -7.08 26.67 -19.64
N PHE A 50 -5.76 26.47 -19.53
CA PHE A 50 -5.15 25.43 -18.71
C PHE A 50 -5.41 25.66 -17.21
N GLU A 51 -5.33 26.89 -16.72
CA GLU A 51 -5.64 27.23 -15.32
C GLU A 51 -7.11 26.99 -14.96
N VAL A 52 -8.04 27.26 -15.88
CA VAL A 52 -9.47 26.98 -15.70
C VAL A 52 -9.75 25.47 -15.67
N GLU A 53 -9.12 24.70 -16.54
CA GLU A 53 -9.29 23.24 -16.58
C GLU A 53 -8.61 22.55 -15.38
N LEU A 54 -7.44 23.03 -14.95
CA LEU A 54 -6.77 22.54 -13.75
C LEU A 54 -7.58 22.88 -12.48
N GLY A 55 -8.13 24.08 -12.39
CA GLY A 55 -9.01 24.48 -11.30
C GLY A 55 -10.27 23.62 -11.20
N ALA A 56 -10.86 23.23 -12.35
CA ALA A 56 -12.03 22.35 -12.40
C ALA A 56 -11.71 20.88 -12.03
N MET A 57 -10.47 20.43 -12.25
CA MET A 57 -10.02 19.06 -11.88
C MET A 57 -9.63 18.92 -10.41
N LEU A 58 -9.24 20.02 -9.74
CA LEU A 58 -8.80 20.02 -8.35
C LEU A 58 -9.96 20.20 -7.34
N PHE A 59 -11.17 20.56 -7.81
CA PHE A 59 -12.36 20.62 -6.96
C PHE A 59 -13.03 19.24 -6.87
N ASP A 60 -12.87 18.61 -5.71
CA ASP A 60 -13.48 17.34 -5.31
C ASP A 60 -15.02 17.47 -5.29
N PRO A 61 -15.79 16.56 -5.95
CA PRO A 61 -17.25 16.56 -5.92
C PRO A 61 -17.85 16.09 -4.58
N PHE A 62 -17.08 15.83 -3.53
CA PHE A 62 -17.56 15.28 -2.25
C PHE A 62 -17.81 16.30 -1.13
N GLN A 63 -17.70 17.61 -1.36
CA GLN A 63 -18.20 18.63 -0.40
C GLN A 63 -19.57 19.18 -0.82
N GLY A 64 -20.56 18.32 -0.88
CA GLY A 64 -21.96 18.71 -0.84
C GLY A 64 -22.36 19.09 0.58
N PHE A 65 -22.23 20.39 0.96
CA PHE A 65 -23.16 21.10 1.82
C PHE A 65 -22.81 22.60 1.86
N LEU A 66 -23.75 23.41 1.33
CA LEU A 66 -23.87 24.86 1.53
C LEU A 66 -22.78 25.79 0.94
N ALA A 67 -22.88 26.10 -0.33
CA ALA A 67 -22.44 27.40 -0.83
C ALA A 67 -23.56 28.01 -1.68
N GLN A 68 -24.05 29.18 -1.26
CA GLN A 68 -24.96 30.01 -2.06
C GLN A 68 -24.22 30.57 -3.28
N PRO A 69 -24.88 30.78 -4.43
CA PRO A 69 -24.20 31.22 -5.63
C PRO A 69 -23.71 32.66 -5.48
N VAL A 70 -22.43 32.87 -5.74
CA VAL A 70 -21.86 34.23 -5.89
C VAL A 70 -22.24 34.74 -7.28
N VAL A 71 -23.04 35.78 -7.32
CA VAL A 71 -23.41 36.49 -8.55
C VAL A 71 -22.24 37.37 -8.98
N VAL A 72 -21.61 37.03 -10.11
CA VAL A 72 -20.61 37.88 -10.76
C VAL A 72 -21.32 38.76 -11.78
N PRO A 73 -21.17 40.11 -11.77
CA PRO A 73 -21.83 41.00 -12.73
C PRO A 73 -21.20 40.87 -14.12
N GLN A 74 -22.05 40.67 -15.13
CA GLN A 74 -21.65 40.67 -16.54
C GLN A 74 -21.53 42.09 -17.11
N PRO A 75 -20.62 42.37 -18.03
CA PRO A 75 -20.70 43.56 -18.90
C PRO A 75 -21.47 43.23 -20.19
N GLY A 76 -22.53 43.95 -20.37
CA GLY A 76 -23.28 44.40 -21.52
C GLY A 76 -23.39 43.60 -22.83
N ALA A 77 -24.63 43.13 -23.07
CA ALA A 77 -25.41 43.14 -24.29
C ALA A 77 -24.92 42.43 -25.58
N CYS A 78 -25.60 41.29 -25.90
CA CYS A 78 -26.32 41.13 -27.18
C CYS A 78 -27.35 40.00 -27.05
N ARG A 79 -28.59 40.23 -27.52
CA ARG A 79 -29.72 39.29 -27.52
C ARG A 79 -29.58 38.27 -28.62
N GLY A 80 -29.92 37.02 -28.34
CA GLY A 80 -30.18 35.96 -29.33
C GLY A 80 -29.98 34.56 -28.74
N ASP A 81 -31.07 33.82 -28.64
CA ASP A 81 -31.23 32.37 -28.49
C ASP A 81 -30.35 31.61 -27.48
N GLN A 82 -30.75 31.63 -26.21
CA GLN A 82 -30.04 30.95 -25.09
C GLN A 82 -30.50 29.53 -24.78
N HIS A 83 -31.42 28.90 -25.52
CA HIS A 83 -31.99 27.62 -25.11
C HIS A 83 -31.40 26.37 -25.79
N GLN A 84 -30.60 26.52 -26.86
CA GLN A 84 -29.99 25.33 -27.53
C GLN A 84 -28.57 25.05 -27.10
N ASP A 85 -27.84 26.01 -26.55
CA ASP A 85 -26.43 25.82 -26.19
C ASP A 85 -26.21 25.14 -24.81
N GLU A 86 -27.15 25.27 -23.87
CA GLU A 86 -27.03 24.63 -22.55
C GLU A 86 -27.22 23.11 -22.60
N GLU A 87 -28.13 22.57 -23.41
CA GLU A 87 -28.34 21.14 -23.57
C GLU A 87 -27.13 20.45 -24.27
N VAL A 88 -26.51 21.14 -25.22
CA VAL A 88 -25.31 20.64 -25.90
C VAL A 88 -24.10 20.62 -24.98
N PHE A 89 -23.96 21.61 -24.11
CA PHE A 89 -22.86 21.68 -23.14
C PHE A 89 -22.96 20.61 -22.05
N GLN A 90 -24.15 20.39 -21.48
CA GLN A 90 -24.40 19.33 -20.50
C GLN A 90 -24.27 17.94 -21.12
N GLY A 91 -24.75 17.72 -22.35
CA GLY A 91 -24.62 16.45 -23.06
C GLY A 91 -23.15 16.07 -23.39
N GLN A 92 -22.30 17.05 -23.66
CA GLN A 92 -20.86 16.82 -23.90
C GLN A 92 -20.10 16.52 -22.58
N HIS A 93 -20.46 17.18 -21.49
CA HIS A 93 -19.85 16.94 -20.19
C HIS A 93 -20.18 15.52 -19.64
N LEU A 94 -21.42 15.09 -19.78
CA LEU A 94 -21.81 13.72 -19.38
C LEU A 94 -21.16 12.62 -20.25
N ARG A 95 -20.96 12.87 -21.55
CA ARG A 95 -20.24 11.93 -22.43
C ARG A 95 -18.74 11.86 -22.12
N MET A 96 -18.10 12.94 -21.67
CA MET A 96 -16.69 12.93 -21.25
C MET A 96 -16.47 12.07 -20.01
N LEU A 97 -17.39 12.05 -19.07
CA LEU A 97 -17.30 11.24 -17.86
C LEU A 97 -17.53 9.74 -18.13
N GLN A 98 -18.22 9.38 -19.21
CA GLN A 98 -18.53 7.99 -19.57
C GLN A 98 -17.50 7.32 -20.51
N THR A 99 -16.72 8.11 -21.28
CA THR A 99 -15.81 7.58 -22.32
C THR A 99 -14.34 7.80 -22.03
N GLY A 100 -13.85 7.66 -20.84
CA GLY A 100 -12.44 7.62 -20.46
C GLY A 100 -11.38 8.17 -21.43
N ARG A 101 -10.57 9.08 -20.96
CA ARG A 101 -9.19 9.47 -21.39
C ARG A 101 -8.87 9.79 -22.86
N SER A 102 -9.53 9.18 -23.85
CA SER A 102 -9.16 9.36 -25.27
C SER A 102 -9.76 10.62 -25.92
N SER A 103 -10.79 11.25 -25.36
CA SER A 103 -11.45 12.41 -25.94
C SER A 103 -10.81 13.75 -25.57
N LEU A 104 -10.20 13.88 -24.40
CA LEU A 104 -9.49 15.12 -23.99
C LEU A 104 -8.25 15.38 -24.85
N THR A 105 -7.47 14.34 -25.14
CA THR A 105 -6.29 14.43 -26.01
C THR A 105 -6.64 14.77 -27.46
N ALA A 106 -7.75 14.26 -27.96
CA ALA A 106 -8.21 14.54 -29.32
C ALA A 106 -8.73 15.98 -29.50
N SER A 107 -9.35 16.58 -28.48
CA SER A 107 -9.87 17.95 -28.52
C SER A 107 -8.76 19.01 -28.47
N LEU A 108 -7.69 18.78 -27.70
CA LEU A 108 -6.50 19.65 -27.68
C LEU A 108 -5.70 19.60 -28.98
N ALA A 109 -5.61 18.42 -29.61
CA ALA A 109 -4.84 18.21 -30.83
C ALA A 109 -5.33 19.05 -32.04
N CYS A 110 -6.61 19.43 -32.05
CA CYS A 110 -7.22 20.12 -33.18
C CYS A 110 -6.98 21.64 -33.18
N ARG A 111 -6.43 22.23 -32.12
CA ARG A 111 -6.33 23.69 -31.93
C ARG A 111 -4.91 24.26 -31.87
N THR A 112 -3.89 23.44 -31.70
CA THR A 112 -2.49 23.91 -31.59
C THR A 112 -1.62 23.34 -32.73
N GLY A 113 -1.26 24.17 -33.68
CA GLY A 113 -0.56 23.81 -34.92
C GLY A 113 0.94 23.47 -34.79
N GLY A 114 1.41 22.85 -33.71
CA GLY A 114 2.81 22.52 -33.55
C GLY A 114 3.09 21.24 -32.76
N ASN A 115 3.72 20.26 -33.41
CA ASN A 115 4.04 18.94 -32.85
C ASN A 115 4.90 18.98 -31.54
N ARG A 116 5.71 20.02 -31.33
CA ARG A 116 6.60 20.17 -30.16
C ARG A 116 5.85 20.67 -28.93
N VAL A 117 4.95 21.64 -29.08
CA VAL A 117 4.10 22.14 -28.00
C VAL A 117 3.16 21.05 -27.52
N HIS A 118 2.61 20.25 -28.43
CA HIS A 118 1.74 19.13 -28.12
C HIS A 118 2.45 18.04 -27.30
N THR A 119 3.71 17.73 -27.63
CA THR A 119 4.50 16.74 -26.87
C THR A 119 4.86 17.27 -25.48
N ALA A 120 5.25 18.53 -25.36
CA ALA A 120 5.57 19.15 -24.07
C ALA A 120 4.35 19.24 -23.13
N LEU A 121 3.21 19.69 -23.67
CA LEU A 121 1.95 19.74 -22.90
C LEU A 121 1.47 18.33 -22.49
N ARG A 122 1.62 17.35 -23.36
CA ARG A 122 1.32 15.96 -23.04
C ARG A 122 2.22 15.42 -21.93
N THR A 123 3.52 15.68 -21.98
CA THR A 123 4.46 15.27 -20.94
C THR A 123 4.17 15.99 -19.62
N ILE A 124 3.86 17.29 -19.63
CA ILE A 124 3.48 18.05 -18.45
C ILE A 124 2.14 17.52 -17.90
N LEU A 125 1.17 17.22 -18.75
CA LEU A 125 -0.13 16.66 -18.34
C LEU A 125 0.03 15.22 -17.77
N GLU A 126 0.85 14.39 -18.41
CA GLU A 126 1.17 13.05 -17.92
C GLU A 126 1.94 13.11 -16.60
N THR A 127 2.91 14.01 -16.47
CA THR A 127 3.64 14.26 -15.22
C THR A 127 2.77 14.90 -14.15
N ALA A 128 1.90 15.84 -14.51
CA ALA A 128 0.93 16.44 -13.58
C ALA A 128 -0.17 15.44 -13.20
N LEU A 129 -0.63 14.58 -14.10
CA LEU A 129 -1.55 13.47 -13.81
C LEU A 129 -0.87 12.35 -13.01
N GLU A 130 0.42 12.13 -13.16
CA GLU A 130 1.21 11.24 -12.31
C GLU A 130 1.50 11.88 -10.95
N THR A 131 1.71 13.18 -10.86
CA THR A 131 1.93 13.95 -9.62
C THR A 131 0.60 14.30 -8.94
N SER A 132 -0.46 14.62 -9.67
CA SER A 132 -1.85 14.86 -9.23
C SER A 132 -2.68 13.58 -9.03
N ARG A 133 -2.13 12.42 -9.25
CA ARG A 133 -2.47 11.29 -8.42
C ARG A 133 -1.97 11.66 -7.02
N MET A 134 -2.71 12.47 -6.29
CA MET A 134 -2.71 12.39 -4.83
C MET A 134 -2.71 10.91 -4.54
N LYS A 135 -1.61 10.41 -3.94
CA LYS A 135 -1.43 8.96 -3.76
C LYS A 135 -2.69 8.47 -3.07
N ARG A 136 -3.61 7.89 -3.85
CA ARG A 136 -4.82 7.33 -3.28
C ARG A 136 -4.38 6.46 -2.13
N THR A 137 -4.96 6.67 -0.96
CA THR A 137 -4.70 5.79 0.18
C THR A 137 -4.85 4.35 -0.27
N PRO A 138 -3.82 3.52 -0.19
CA PRO A 138 -3.92 2.13 -0.65
C PRO A 138 -4.89 1.35 0.22
N HIS A 139 -5.60 0.40 -0.39
CA HIS A 139 -6.56 -0.48 0.26
C HIS A 139 -6.01 -1.90 0.33
N LEU A 140 -6.11 -2.53 1.49
CA LEU A 140 -5.58 -3.85 1.76
C LEU A 140 -6.65 -4.72 2.42
N LEU A 141 -6.94 -5.89 1.84
CA LEU A 141 -7.77 -6.93 2.45
C LEU A 141 -6.88 -7.82 3.33
N ALA A 142 -7.04 -7.73 4.66
CA ALA A 142 -6.29 -8.52 5.63
C ALA A 142 -7.12 -9.72 6.11
N ILE A 143 -6.74 -10.93 5.69
CA ILE A 143 -7.44 -12.17 6.00
C ILE A 143 -6.60 -12.97 7.00
N GLN A 144 -6.84 -12.74 8.30
CA GLN A 144 -6.04 -13.30 9.38
C GLN A 144 -6.94 -13.66 10.57
N SER A 145 -6.36 -14.31 11.60
CA SER A 145 -7.05 -14.52 12.87
C SER A 145 -7.41 -13.19 13.54
N HIS A 146 -8.37 -13.23 14.46
CA HIS A 146 -8.70 -12.11 15.33
C HIS A 146 -8.91 -12.59 16.76
N VAL A 147 -8.40 -11.81 17.71
CA VAL A 147 -8.60 -12.03 19.14
C VAL A 147 -9.25 -10.80 19.77
N VAL A 148 -10.18 -11.03 20.71
CA VAL A 148 -10.87 -9.95 21.44
C VAL A 148 -9.91 -9.31 22.45
N PHE A 149 -9.16 -10.14 23.18
CA PHE A 149 -8.14 -9.70 24.12
C PHE A 149 -6.75 -10.02 23.58
N GLY A 150 -5.87 -9.03 23.61
CA GLY A 150 -4.50 -9.16 23.16
C GLY A 150 -4.32 -8.90 21.66
N HIS A 151 -3.16 -9.30 21.13
CA HIS A 151 -2.71 -8.93 19.78
C HIS A 151 -2.21 -10.16 19.02
N ALA A 152 -3.02 -10.66 18.09
CA ALA A 152 -2.64 -11.69 17.12
C ALA A 152 -3.44 -11.49 15.83
N GLY A 153 -2.89 -11.85 14.69
CA GLY A 153 -3.52 -11.69 13.39
C GLY A 153 -3.96 -10.25 13.12
N ASN A 154 -5.21 -10.06 12.73
CA ASN A 154 -5.79 -8.73 12.49
C ASN A 154 -5.71 -7.80 13.70
N SER A 155 -5.81 -8.33 14.93
CA SER A 155 -5.68 -7.51 16.15
C SER A 155 -4.25 -6.97 16.34
N ALA A 156 -3.23 -7.57 15.71
CA ALA A 156 -1.85 -7.10 15.75
C ALA A 156 -1.50 -6.23 14.53
N ALA A 157 -2.06 -6.52 13.34
CA ALA A 157 -1.62 -5.93 12.09
C ALA A 157 -2.46 -4.72 11.63
N VAL A 158 -3.80 -4.72 11.85
CA VAL A 158 -4.71 -3.74 11.25
C VAL A 158 -4.41 -2.32 11.73
N PHE A 159 -4.41 -2.10 13.05
CA PHE A 159 -4.16 -0.76 13.61
C PHE A 159 -2.80 -0.18 13.17
N PRO A 160 -1.66 -0.91 13.25
CA PRO A 160 -0.39 -0.39 12.76
C PRO A 160 -0.38 -0.02 11.28
N MET A 161 -0.99 -0.81 10.41
CA MET A 161 -1.11 -0.49 8.98
C MET A 161 -1.96 0.77 8.76
N GLN A 162 -3.09 0.92 9.46
CA GLN A 162 -3.93 2.11 9.40
C GLN A 162 -3.18 3.34 9.94
N ARG A 163 -2.41 3.18 11.02
CA ARG A 163 -1.63 4.26 11.63
C ARG A 163 -0.58 4.86 10.70
N ILE A 164 -0.08 4.08 9.74
CA ILE A 164 0.89 4.54 8.72
C ILE A 164 0.24 4.92 7.38
N GLY A 165 -1.10 4.94 7.29
CA GLY A 165 -1.82 5.51 6.15
C GLY A 165 -2.32 4.50 5.12
N VAL A 166 -2.61 3.25 5.50
CA VAL A 166 -3.24 2.24 4.63
C VAL A 166 -4.68 1.97 5.09
N ASN A 167 -5.65 1.97 4.16
CA ASN A 167 -7.01 1.51 4.44
C ASN A 167 -7.02 -0.02 4.50
N VAL A 168 -7.35 -0.58 5.66
CA VAL A 168 -7.38 -2.03 5.86
C VAL A 168 -8.80 -2.52 5.99
N TRP A 169 -9.13 -3.54 5.22
CA TRP A 169 -10.40 -4.28 5.30
C TRP A 169 -10.13 -5.60 6.03
N PRO A 170 -10.42 -5.69 7.35
CA PRO A 170 -10.16 -6.92 8.09
C PRO A 170 -11.24 -7.97 7.83
N LEU A 171 -10.83 -9.17 7.41
CA LEU A 171 -11.64 -10.37 7.37
C LEU A 171 -11.02 -11.39 8.31
N ASN A 172 -11.79 -11.85 9.30
CA ASN A 172 -11.28 -12.71 10.35
C ASN A 172 -11.46 -14.18 10.00
N THR A 173 -10.39 -14.98 9.99
CA THR A 173 -10.45 -16.43 9.79
C THR A 173 -10.98 -17.15 11.03
N VAL A 174 -10.72 -16.58 12.21
CA VAL A 174 -11.24 -17.01 13.49
C VAL A 174 -11.58 -15.79 14.34
N GLN A 175 -12.56 -15.94 15.23
CA GLN A 175 -12.90 -14.97 16.26
C GLN A 175 -12.71 -15.64 17.62
N PHE A 176 -11.55 -15.41 18.26
CA PHE A 176 -11.24 -16.01 19.57
C PHE A 176 -11.22 -14.96 20.67
N SER A 177 -11.49 -15.40 21.90
CA SER A 177 -11.41 -14.53 23.09
C SER A 177 -9.99 -13.97 23.31
N ASN A 178 -8.98 -14.79 23.05
CA ASN A 178 -7.54 -14.50 23.20
C ASN A 178 -6.74 -15.47 22.34
N HIS A 179 -5.46 -15.23 22.14
CA HIS A 179 -4.60 -16.16 21.41
C HIS A 179 -4.35 -17.47 22.18
N THR A 180 -4.15 -18.55 21.44
CA THR A 180 -4.07 -19.92 21.98
C THR A 180 -2.89 -20.15 22.95
N GLN A 181 -1.89 -19.27 22.95
CA GLN A 181 -0.73 -19.34 23.83
C GLN A 181 -1.06 -19.11 25.34
N TYR A 182 -2.29 -18.68 25.67
CA TYR A 182 -2.79 -18.67 27.05
C TYR A 182 -3.16 -20.08 27.56
N GLY A 183 -3.20 -21.07 26.67
CA GLY A 183 -3.52 -22.47 27.00
C GLY A 183 -5.03 -22.74 27.05
N GLN A 184 -5.87 -21.72 27.08
CA GLN A 184 -7.33 -21.80 27.00
C GLN A 184 -7.86 -20.59 26.21
N TRP A 185 -8.91 -20.79 25.44
CA TRP A 185 -9.60 -19.77 24.65
C TRP A 185 -11.03 -20.22 24.37
N ALA A 186 -11.86 -19.28 23.93
CA ALA A 186 -13.22 -19.54 23.44
C ALA A 186 -13.40 -18.82 22.11
N GLY A 187 -14.39 -19.24 21.32
CA GLY A 187 -14.73 -18.62 20.04
C GLY A 187 -14.84 -19.65 18.92
N GLU A 188 -14.93 -19.14 17.68
CA GLU A 188 -15.26 -19.94 16.51
C GLU A 188 -14.28 -19.70 15.36
N VAL A 189 -14.18 -20.72 14.51
CA VAL A 189 -13.53 -20.64 13.21
C VAL A 189 -14.57 -20.21 12.19
N LEU A 190 -14.26 -19.22 11.36
CA LEU A 190 -15.14 -18.76 10.29
C LEU A 190 -15.35 -19.89 9.28
N ALA A 191 -16.61 -20.17 8.93
CA ALA A 191 -16.91 -21.17 7.90
C ALA A 191 -16.28 -20.78 6.56
N PRO A 192 -15.58 -21.68 5.86
CA PRO A 192 -14.86 -21.37 4.61
C PRO A 192 -15.73 -20.69 3.55
N ALA A 193 -17.02 -21.07 3.45
CA ALA A 193 -17.96 -20.47 2.49
C ALA A 193 -18.26 -18.98 2.74
N GLN A 194 -17.99 -18.46 3.93
CA GLN A 194 -18.20 -17.04 4.23
C GLN A 194 -17.12 -16.14 3.59
N ILE A 195 -15.92 -16.65 3.38
CA ILE A 195 -14.83 -15.86 2.78
C ILE A 195 -15.20 -15.37 1.37
N PRO A 196 -15.54 -16.24 0.41
CA PRO A 196 -15.97 -15.80 -0.91
C PRO A 196 -17.27 -14.98 -0.88
N ALA A 197 -18.19 -15.25 0.04
CA ALA A 197 -19.42 -14.48 0.17
C ALA A 197 -19.15 -13.02 0.58
N LEU A 198 -18.21 -12.78 1.49
CA LEU A 198 -17.79 -11.43 1.90
C LEU A 198 -17.04 -10.70 0.77
N VAL A 199 -16.14 -11.38 0.06
CA VAL A 199 -15.47 -10.83 -1.13
C VAL A 199 -16.49 -10.47 -2.22
N GLU A 200 -17.48 -11.31 -2.44
CA GLU A 200 -18.59 -11.03 -3.39
C GLU A 200 -19.41 -9.82 -2.95
N GLY A 201 -19.71 -9.69 -1.65
CA GLY A 201 -20.40 -8.53 -1.11
C GLY A 201 -19.65 -7.21 -1.42
N ILE A 202 -18.31 -7.19 -1.27
CA ILE A 202 -17.46 -6.04 -1.62
C ILE A 202 -17.49 -5.82 -3.14
N SER A 203 -17.48 -6.89 -3.94
CA SER A 203 -17.60 -6.80 -5.40
C SER A 203 -18.93 -6.16 -5.84
N ASN A 204 -20.04 -6.53 -5.19
CA ASN A 204 -21.38 -6.08 -5.53
C ASN A 204 -21.61 -4.58 -5.27
N ILE A 205 -20.85 -3.98 -4.36
CA ILE A 205 -20.85 -2.52 -4.15
C ILE A 205 -19.81 -1.78 -5.00
N GLY A 206 -19.08 -2.48 -5.90
CA GLY A 206 -18.12 -1.89 -6.83
C GLY A 206 -16.73 -1.61 -6.26
N GLU A 207 -16.46 -1.94 -4.99
CA GLU A 207 -15.21 -1.55 -4.30
C GLU A 207 -14.05 -2.54 -4.50
N LEU A 208 -14.30 -3.76 -4.99
CA LEU A 208 -13.27 -4.79 -5.07
C LEU A 208 -12.08 -4.41 -5.97
N GLY A 209 -12.32 -3.63 -7.04
CA GLY A 209 -11.28 -3.12 -7.93
C GLY A 209 -10.33 -2.11 -7.27
N HIS A 210 -10.68 -1.58 -6.11
CA HIS A 210 -9.84 -0.69 -5.31
C HIS A 210 -8.90 -1.44 -4.36
N CYS A 211 -9.01 -2.76 -4.23
CA CYS A 211 -8.11 -3.56 -3.41
C CYS A 211 -6.72 -3.65 -4.05
N ASP A 212 -5.72 -3.05 -3.40
CA ASP A 212 -4.34 -3.00 -3.89
C ASP A 212 -3.50 -4.18 -3.41
N ALA A 213 -3.91 -4.84 -2.33
CA ALA A 213 -3.25 -6.04 -1.84
C ALA A 213 -4.16 -6.92 -0.98
N VAL A 214 -3.77 -8.20 -0.89
CA VAL A 214 -4.29 -9.16 0.07
C VAL A 214 -3.14 -9.61 0.98
N LEU A 215 -3.41 -9.66 2.28
CA LEU A 215 -2.53 -10.25 3.29
C LEU A 215 -3.25 -11.46 3.88
N SER A 216 -2.72 -12.65 3.76
CA SER A 216 -3.19 -13.82 4.49
C SER A 216 -2.24 -14.22 5.61
N GLY A 217 -2.78 -14.69 6.71
CA GLY A 217 -2.02 -15.17 7.86
C GLY A 217 -2.56 -16.51 8.38
N TYR A 218 -2.78 -16.62 9.69
CA TYR A 218 -3.25 -17.84 10.33
C TYR A 218 -4.57 -18.36 9.74
N LEU A 219 -4.62 -19.65 9.47
CA LEU A 219 -5.77 -20.39 8.94
C LEU A 219 -6.27 -21.42 9.95
N GLY A 220 -7.59 -21.56 10.03
CA GLY A 220 -8.24 -22.60 10.82
C GLY A 220 -8.38 -23.92 10.08
N SER A 221 -8.35 -23.93 8.73
CA SER A 221 -8.43 -25.13 7.89
C SER A 221 -7.83 -24.91 6.50
N ALA A 222 -7.52 -26.00 5.79
CA ALA A 222 -7.09 -25.93 4.38
C ALA A 222 -8.18 -25.42 3.45
N GLU A 223 -9.46 -25.69 3.75
CA GLU A 223 -10.61 -25.17 2.97
C GLU A 223 -10.68 -23.64 3.07
N GLN A 224 -10.45 -23.06 4.26
CA GLN A 224 -10.33 -21.60 4.38
C GLN A 224 -9.20 -21.08 3.48
N GLY A 225 -8.07 -21.76 3.45
CA GLY A 225 -6.95 -21.40 2.61
C GLY A 225 -7.32 -21.36 1.13
N ARG A 226 -8.01 -22.38 0.62
CA ARG A 226 -8.48 -22.43 -0.77
C ARG A 226 -9.52 -21.35 -1.06
N ALA A 227 -10.41 -21.06 -0.11
CA ALA A 227 -11.35 -19.95 -0.21
C ALA A 227 -10.66 -18.58 -0.28
N ILE A 228 -9.56 -18.39 0.46
CA ILE A 228 -8.72 -17.19 0.37
C ILE A 228 -8.08 -17.07 -1.01
N LEU A 229 -7.49 -18.15 -1.54
CA LEU A 229 -6.89 -18.13 -2.89
C LEU A 229 -7.92 -17.79 -3.97
N ALA A 230 -9.13 -18.31 -3.88
CA ALA A 230 -10.23 -17.93 -4.79
C ALA A 230 -10.55 -16.43 -4.68
N GLY A 231 -10.54 -15.86 -3.47
CA GLY A 231 -10.68 -14.42 -3.23
C GLY A 231 -9.56 -13.61 -3.86
N VAL A 232 -8.31 -14.06 -3.72
CA VAL A 232 -7.12 -13.44 -4.34
C VAL A 232 -7.25 -13.43 -5.87
N GLU A 233 -7.62 -14.56 -6.46
CA GLU A 233 -7.82 -14.67 -7.92
C GLU A 233 -8.91 -13.71 -8.41
N ARG A 234 -10.02 -13.57 -7.67
CA ARG A 234 -11.09 -12.64 -8.00
C ARG A 234 -10.63 -11.18 -7.93
N ILE A 235 -9.85 -10.82 -6.90
CA ILE A 235 -9.28 -9.47 -6.78
C ILE A 235 -8.32 -9.21 -7.92
N LYS A 236 -7.39 -10.12 -8.21
CA LYS A 236 -6.43 -9.98 -9.32
C LYS A 236 -7.12 -9.94 -10.69
N ALA A 237 -8.28 -10.55 -10.86
CA ALA A 237 -9.07 -10.47 -12.09
C ALA A 237 -9.58 -9.03 -12.37
N VAL A 238 -9.91 -8.24 -11.33
CA VAL A 238 -10.39 -6.85 -11.47
C VAL A 238 -9.27 -5.82 -11.24
N ASN A 239 -8.25 -6.16 -10.45
CA ASN A 239 -7.03 -5.38 -10.27
C ASN A 239 -5.79 -6.26 -10.44
N PRO A 240 -5.27 -6.46 -11.67
CA PRO A 240 -4.10 -7.31 -11.92
C PRO A 240 -2.81 -6.87 -11.24
N LYS A 241 -2.77 -5.64 -10.70
CA LYS A 241 -1.62 -5.09 -9.95
C LYS A 241 -1.69 -5.38 -8.46
N ALA A 242 -2.81 -5.93 -7.97
CA ALA A 242 -2.97 -6.27 -6.57
C ALA A 242 -1.92 -7.29 -6.15
N LEU A 243 -1.21 -7.00 -5.05
CA LEU A 243 -0.22 -7.90 -4.49
C LEU A 243 -0.88 -8.93 -3.56
N TYR A 244 -0.36 -10.13 -3.54
CA TYR A 244 -0.70 -11.12 -2.52
C TYR A 244 0.50 -11.46 -1.65
N LEU A 245 0.44 -11.07 -0.37
CA LEU A 245 1.39 -11.51 0.63
C LEU A 245 0.82 -12.67 1.41
N CYS A 246 1.51 -13.80 1.36
CA CYS A 246 1.24 -14.97 2.18
C CYS A 246 2.18 -14.99 3.39
N ASP A 247 1.63 -14.86 4.58
CA ASP A 247 2.29 -15.20 5.84
C ASP A 247 1.93 -16.66 6.16
N PRO A 248 2.83 -17.61 5.95
CA PRO A 248 2.51 -19.06 6.01
C PRO A 248 2.59 -19.56 7.45
N VAL A 249 1.73 -19.04 8.32
CA VAL A 249 1.78 -19.34 9.75
C VAL A 249 1.59 -20.83 10.01
N MET A 250 2.70 -21.50 10.30
CA MET A 250 2.72 -22.93 10.72
C MET A 250 3.13 -23.08 12.18
N GLY A 251 3.94 -22.16 12.70
CA GLY A 251 4.45 -22.27 14.06
C GLY A 251 5.60 -21.32 14.37
N HIS A 252 6.43 -21.69 15.33
CA HIS A 252 7.56 -20.89 15.77
C HIS A 252 8.81 -21.78 15.88
N PRO A 253 10.02 -21.28 15.55
CA PRO A 253 11.25 -22.08 15.62
C PRO A 253 11.49 -22.78 16.96
N GLU A 254 11.10 -22.13 18.05
CA GLU A 254 11.27 -22.70 19.41
C GLU A 254 10.11 -23.58 19.86
N LYS A 255 8.90 -23.40 19.31
CA LYS A 255 7.68 -24.10 19.76
C LYS A 255 7.23 -25.21 18.83
N GLY A 256 7.78 -25.27 17.62
CA GLY A 256 7.39 -26.21 16.59
C GLY A 256 6.10 -25.80 15.86
N CYS A 257 5.58 -26.74 15.04
CA CYS A 257 4.35 -26.56 14.28
C CYS A 257 3.13 -26.59 15.22
N ILE A 258 2.22 -25.63 15.02
CA ILE A 258 1.01 -25.44 15.84
C ILE A 258 -0.29 -25.59 15.05
N VAL A 259 -0.20 -25.77 13.72
CA VAL A 259 -1.36 -25.94 12.83
C VAL A 259 -1.56 -27.42 12.47
N PRO A 260 -2.79 -27.83 12.08
CA PRO A 260 -3.03 -29.15 11.54
C PRO A 260 -2.18 -29.45 10.30
N ALA A 261 -1.87 -30.72 10.06
CA ALA A 261 -1.03 -31.16 8.93
C ALA A 261 -1.57 -30.69 7.58
N GLU A 262 -2.89 -30.78 7.38
CA GLU A 262 -3.60 -30.31 6.18
C GLU A 262 -3.40 -28.83 5.87
N VAL A 263 -3.28 -27.99 6.92
CA VAL A 263 -3.00 -26.55 6.75
C VAL A 263 -1.55 -26.36 6.31
N SER A 264 -0.61 -27.08 6.92
CA SER A 264 0.80 -27.04 6.51
C SER A 264 0.97 -27.51 5.06
N GLU A 265 0.36 -28.62 4.68
CA GLU A 265 0.37 -29.15 3.31
C GLU A 265 -0.18 -28.11 2.31
N PHE A 266 -1.36 -27.52 2.62
CA PHE A 266 -1.94 -26.48 1.79
C PHE A 266 -0.98 -25.27 1.62
N LEU A 267 -0.36 -24.80 2.69
CA LEU A 267 0.57 -23.67 2.65
C LEU A 267 1.80 -24.00 1.79
N LEU A 268 2.34 -25.21 1.91
CA LEU A 268 3.51 -25.69 1.17
C LEU A 268 3.22 -25.91 -0.32
N ASP A 269 2.07 -26.49 -0.65
CA ASP A 269 1.78 -26.98 -1.99
C ASP A 269 0.99 -25.99 -2.84
N GLU A 270 0.07 -25.22 -2.23
CA GLU A 270 -0.86 -24.38 -2.95
C GLU A 270 -0.62 -22.88 -2.74
N ALA A 271 -0.47 -22.41 -1.49
CA ALA A 271 -0.49 -20.98 -1.17
C ALA A 271 0.79 -20.27 -1.62
N ALA A 272 1.95 -20.87 -1.37
CA ALA A 272 3.25 -20.26 -1.69
C ALA A 272 3.39 -19.96 -3.19
N ALA A 273 2.92 -20.85 -4.05
CA ALA A 273 3.00 -20.69 -5.50
C ALA A 273 2.11 -19.56 -6.06
N ARG A 274 1.13 -19.08 -5.28
CA ARG A 274 0.20 -18.02 -5.68
C ARG A 274 0.58 -16.66 -5.10
N ALA A 275 1.52 -16.64 -4.13
CA ALA A 275 1.98 -15.43 -3.47
C ALA A 275 2.93 -14.62 -4.37
N ASP A 276 2.79 -13.29 -4.33
CA ASP A 276 3.80 -12.37 -4.87
C ASP A 276 4.91 -12.14 -3.83
N ILE A 277 4.54 -12.18 -2.54
CA ILE A 277 5.44 -12.01 -1.40
C ILE A 277 5.19 -13.15 -0.43
N LEU A 278 6.24 -13.85 -0.01
CA LEU A 278 6.17 -14.91 0.99
C LEU A 278 6.95 -14.49 2.24
N CYS A 279 6.30 -14.55 3.42
CA CYS A 279 6.87 -14.10 4.69
C CYS A 279 7.05 -15.22 5.72
N PRO A 280 7.90 -16.24 5.49
CA PRO A 280 8.14 -17.31 6.45
C PRO A 280 9.00 -16.85 7.63
N ASN A 281 8.92 -17.55 8.77
CA ASN A 281 9.98 -17.62 9.74
C ASN A 281 10.94 -18.80 9.41
N GLN A 282 11.96 -19.06 10.24
CA GLN A 282 12.92 -20.16 9.99
C GLN A 282 12.27 -21.53 9.95
N LEU A 283 11.32 -21.82 10.86
CA LEU A 283 10.63 -23.12 10.89
C LEU A 283 9.87 -23.34 9.57
N GLU A 284 9.20 -22.31 9.10
CA GLU A 284 8.41 -22.32 7.88
C GLU A 284 9.31 -22.44 6.65
N LEU A 285 10.45 -21.71 6.61
CA LEU A 285 11.46 -21.83 5.55
C LEU A 285 12.02 -23.26 5.48
N ASP A 286 12.37 -23.84 6.64
CA ASP A 286 12.85 -25.21 6.74
C ASP A 286 11.81 -26.22 6.24
N SER A 287 10.53 -25.99 6.60
CA SER A 287 9.40 -26.83 6.15
C SER A 287 9.21 -26.76 4.63
N PHE A 288 9.27 -25.58 4.04
CA PHE A 288 9.19 -25.39 2.57
C PHE A 288 10.30 -26.13 1.81
N CYS A 289 11.48 -26.23 2.41
CA CYS A 289 12.66 -26.86 1.79
C CYS A 289 12.87 -28.30 2.21
N GLY A 290 12.07 -28.83 3.14
CA GLY A 290 12.20 -30.20 3.66
C GLY A 290 13.51 -30.47 4.40
N ARG A 291 14.26 -29.43 4.81
CA ARG A 291 15.54 -29.52 5.51
C ARG A 291 15.78 -28.30 6.38
N ARG A 292 16.62 -28.43 7.41
CA ARG A 292 17.01 -27.30 8.26
C ARG A 292 18.21 -26.57 7.67
N ALA A 293 18.14 -25.24 7.70
CA ALA A 293 19.26 -24.39 7.36
C ALA A 293 20.40 -24.55 8.38
N GLN A 294 21.66 -24.55 7.90
CA GLN A 294 22.84 -24.71 8.72
C GLN A 294 23.68 -23.43 8.83
N SER A 295 23.40 -22.43 7.99
CA SER A 295 24.11 -21.14 7.94
C SER A 295 23.22 -20.05 7.34
N LEU A 296 23.67 -18.80 7.39
CA LEU A 296 23.03 -17.68 6.70
C LEU A 296 22.99 -17.93 5.18
N GLU A 297 24.09 -18.39 4.58
CA GLU A 297 24.17 -18.71 3.16
C GLU A 297 23.14 -19.78 2.78
N ASP A 298 22.98 -20.79 3.64
CA ASP A 298 21.97 -21.83 3.46
C ASP A 298 20.54 -21.26 3.50
N CYS A 299 20.25 -20.34 4.43
CA CYS A 299 18.98 -19.61 4.48
C CYS A 299 18.72 -18.83 3.19
N VAL A 300 19.74 -18.13 2.64
CA VAL A 300 19.64 -17.40 1.38
C VAL A 300 19.33 -18.35 0.23
N ASN A 301 20.05 -19.46 0.11
CA ASN A 301 19.85 -20.44 -0.95
C ASN A 301 18.44 -21.09 -0.87
N MET A 302 17.98 -21.40 0.35
CA MET A 302 16.63 -21.89 0.58
C MET A 302 15.57 -20.86 0.19
N ALA A 303 15.72 -19.61 0.60
CA ALA A 303 14.80 -18.53 0.22
C ALA A 303 14.78 -18.28 -1.30
N ARG A 304 15.96 -18.33 -1.97
CA ARG A 304 16.05 -18.24 -3.44
C ARG A 304 15.33 -19.39 -4.15
N SER A 305 15.39 -20.60 -3.59
CA SER A 305 14.64 -21.73 -4.17
C SER A 305 13.13 -21.52 -4.14
N LEU A 306 12.60 -20.76 -3.16
CA LEU A 306 11.19 -20.42 -3.07
C LEU A 306 10.76 -19.42 -4.13
N LEU A 307 11.64 -18.51 -4.57
CA LEU A 307 11.35 -17.59 -5.68
C LEU A 307 11.01 -18.33 -6.97
N GLN A 308 11.61 -19.51 -7.19
CA GLN A 308 11.32 -20.37 -8.36
C GLN A 308 9.91 -20.97 -8.33
N ARG A 309 9.20 -20.88 -7.20
CA ARG A 309 7.84 -21.42 -7.03
C ARG A 309 6.75 -20.41 -7.29
N GLY A 310 7.07 -19.10 -7.42
CA GLY A 310 6.08 -18.05 -7.71
C GLY A 310 6.39 -16.68 -7.10
N PRO A 311 6.78 -16.59 -5.81
CA PRO A 311 7.02 -15.30 -5.17
C PRO A 311 8.11 -14.48 -5.87
N GLN A 312 7.92 -13.16 -5.91
CA GLN A 312 8.94 -12.21 -6.34
C GLN A 312 9.89 -11.85 -5.19
N VAL A 313 9.39 -11.99 -3.96
CA VAL A 313 10.11 -11.62 -2.73
C VAL A 313 9.86 -12.65 -1.65
N VAL A 314 10.92 -13.03 -0.94
CA VAL A 314 10.83 -13.81 0.30
C VAL A 314 11.42 -13.00 1.45
N LEU A 315 10.60 -12.71 2.46
CA LEU A 315 11.00 -12.07 3.71
C LEU A 315 11.04 -13.11 4.83
N VAL A 316 12.23 -13.58 5.20
CA VAL A 316 12.37 -14.46 6.37
C VAL A 316 12.37 -13.60 7.64
N LYS A 317 11.26 -13.62 8.37
CA LYS A 317 10.98 -12.72 9.50
C LYS A 317 11.83 -12.97 10.73
N HIS A 318 12.33 -14.18 10.92
CA HIS A 318 13.09 -14.61 12.08
C HIS A 318 14.01 -15.77 11.68
N LEU A 319 15.31 -15.52 11.69
CA LEU A 319 16.33 -16.55 11.45
C LEU A 319 16.72 -17.25 12.74
N ALA A 320 16.92 -18.57 12.68
CA ALA A 320 17.25 -19.42 13.82
C ALA A 320 18.25 -20.55 13.45
N TYR A 321 19.12 -20.31 12.48
CA TYR A 321 20.15 -21.25 12.06
C TYR A 321 21.25 -21.42 13.13
N PRO A 322 21.97 -22.55 13.20
CA PRO A 322 23.07 -22.77 14.14
C PRO A 322 24.20 -21.76 13.95
N GLY A 323 24.76 -21.26 15.04
CA GLY A 323 25.94 -20.37 15.02
C GLY A 323 25.64 -18.90 14.74
N ARG A 324 24.34 -18.50 14.67
CA ARG A 324 23.97 -17.09 14.68
C ARG A 324 24.34 -16.43 16.02
N ALA A 325 24.49 -15.12 16.03
CA ALA A 325 24.77 -14.37 17.28
C ALA A 325 23.56 -14.47 18.25
N GLU A 326 23.82 -14.86 19.48
CA GLU A 326 22.77 -15.12 20.49
C GLU A 326 22.07 -13.84 20.97
N ASP A 327 22.77 -12.70 20.90
CA ASP A 327 22.27 -11.36 21.30
C ASP A 327 21.60 -10.60 20.17
N GLN A 328 21.50 -11.20 18.96
CA GLN A 328 20.93 -10.58 17.76
C GLN A 328 19.67 -11.29 17.30
N PHE A 329 18.70 -10.47 16.91
CA PHE A 329 17.56 -10.90 16.12
C PHE A 329 17.87 -10.64 14.64
N GLU A 330 17.77 -11.68 13.83
CA GLU A 330 18.18 -11.63 12.44
C GLU A 330 17.00 -11.87 11.49
N MET A 331 16.99 -11.12 10.40
CA MET A 331 15.99 -11.19 9.33
C MET A 331 16.69 -11.23 7.97
N LEU A 332 16.01 -11.77 6.96
CA LEU A 332 16.54 -11.90 5.61
C LEU A 332 15.48 -11.48 4.59
N LEU A 333 15.86 -10.66 3.62
CA LEU A 333 15.04 -10.31 2.47
C LEU A 333 15.71 -10.77 1.19
N VAL A 334 15.00 -11.50 0.34
CA VAL A 334 15.55 -12.09 -0.90
C VAL A 334 14.64 -11.78 -2.07
N THR A 335 15.22 -11.24 -3.15
CA THR A 335 14.63 -11.09 -4.47
C THR A 335 15.45 -11.90 -5.49
N ALA A 336 15.02 -11.90 -6.75
CA ALA A 336 15.77 -12.56 -7.82
C ALA A 336 17.19 -11.95 -8.00
N GLU A 337 17.31 -10.64 -7.79
CA GLU A 337 18.54 -9.88 -8.05
C GLU A 337 19.45 -9.79 -6.83
N GLN A 338 18.85 -9.68 -5.63
CA GLN A 338 19.60 -9.27 -4.43
C GLN A 338 19.09 -9.98 -3.17
N SER A 339 19.97 -10.04 -2.18
CA SER A 339 19.65 -10.58 -0.85
C SER A 339 20.19 -9.63 0.20
N TRP A 340 19.37 -9.30 1.21
CA TRP A 340 19.75 -8.40 2.30
C TRP A 340 19.56 -9.07 3.64
N HIS A 341 20.55 -8.94 4.50
CA HIS A 341 20.55 -9.39 5.88
C HIS A 341 20.43 -8.20 6.83
N LEU A 342 19.52 -8.27 7.78
CA LEU A 342 19.33 -7.25 8.79
C LEU A 342 19.43 -7.85 10.18
N ARG A 343 20.17 -7.17 11.07
CA ARG A 343 20.33 -7.53 12.47
C ARG A 343 19.87 -6.39 13.37
N ARG A 344 19.23 -6.73 14.46
CA ARG A 344 18.88 -5.83 15.54
C ARG A 344 19.09 -6.53 16.88
N PRO A 345 19.22 -5.77 18.00
CA PRO A 345 19.32 -6.38 19.32
C PRO A 345 18.16 -7.33 19.61
N LEU A 346 18.45 -8.50 20.12
CA LEU A 346 17.45 -9.42 20.63
C LEU A 346 16.97 -8.94 22.00
N LEU A 347 15.67 -8.68 22.13
CA LEU A 347 15.08 -8.27 23.38
C LEU A 347 14.61 -9.51 24.16
N ALA A 348 15.04 -9.60 25.41
CA ALA A 348 14.64 -10.70 26.29
C ALA A 348 13.26 -10.42 26.90
N PHE A 349 12.41 -11.45 26.90
CA PHE A 349 11.08 -11.42 27.52
C PHE A 349 10.93 -12.65 28.41
N PRO A 350 10.31 -12.53 29.60
CA PRO A 350 9.97 -13.68 30.43
C PRO A 350 9.05 -14.67 29.70
N ARG A 351 8.21 -14.14 28.80
CA ARG A 351 7.36 -14.88 27.88
C ARG A 351 7.30 -14.11 26.57
N GLN A 352 7.66 -14.79 25.45
CA GLN A 352 7.73 -14.16 24.14
C GLN A 352 6.35 -13.62 23.72
N PRO A 353 6.23 -12.32 23.35
CA PRO A 353 4.99 -11.74 22.87
C PRO A 353 4.48 -12.45 21.62
N VAL A 354 3.14 -12.54 21.50
CA VAL A 354 2.45 -13.08 20.34
C VAL A 354 2.09 -11.93 19.38
N GLY A 355 1.89 -12.23 18.07
CA GLY A 355 1.49 -11.24 17.08
C GLY A 355 2.64 -10.47 16.42
N VAL A 356 3.88 -10.71 16.82
CA VAL A 356 5.06 -10.04 16.24
C VAL A 356 5.21 -10.37 14.74
N GLY A 357 4.93 -11.61 14.35
CA GLY A 357 4.93 -12.05 12.95
C GLY A 357 3.88 -11.32 12.12
N ASP A 358 2.64 -11.28 12.64
CA ASP A 358 1.51 -10.60 11.98
C ASP A 358 1.78 -9.10 11.81
N LEU A 359 2.31 -8.45 12.85
CA LEU A 359 2.75 -7.06 12.82
C LEU A 359 3.84 -6.83 11.76
N THR A 360 4.83 -7.74 11.67
CA THR A 360 5.92 -7.66 10.70
C THR A 360 5.40 -7.76 9.27
N SER A 361 4.59 -8.77 8.97
CA SER A 361 4.02 -8.98 7.62
C SER A 361 3.10 -7.83 7.20
N GLY A 362 2.28 -7.33 8.14
CA GLY A 362 1.40 -6.19 7.90
C GLY A 362 2.17 -4.91 7.58
N LEU A 363 3.12 -4.52 8.43
CA LEU A 363 3.91 -3.30 8.23
C LEU A 363 4.74 -3.36 6.95
N PHE A 364 5.35 -4.51 6.64
CA PHE A 364 6.13 -4.67 5.40
C PHE A 364 5.27 -4.44 4.16
N LEU A 365 4.12 -5.12 4.06
CA LEU A 365 3.22 -4.93 2.92
C LEU A 365 2.68 -3.50 2.83
N ALA A 366 2.30 -2.91 3.96
CA ALA A 366 1.80 -1.54 4.02
C ALA A 366 2.85 -0.53 3.50
N ARG A 367 4.12 -0.67 3.87
CA ARG A 367 5.21 0.21 3.37
C ARG A 367 5.44 0.05 1.88
N VAL A 368 5.39 -1.19 1.36
CA VAL A 368 5.44 -1.45 -0.08
C VAL A 368 4.30 -0.74 -0.82
N LEU A 369 3.08 -0.83 -0.31
CA LEU A 369 1.91 -0.15 -0.89
C LEU A 369 2.03 1.38 -0.85
N LEU A 370 2.68 1.93 0.16
CA LEU A 370 2.98 3.36 0.28
C LEU A 370 4.11 3.83 -0.66
N GLY A 371 4.77 2.88 -1.36
CA GLY A 371 5.73 3.14 -2.42
C GLY A 371 7.19 3.06 -2.01
N ASP A 372 7.50 2.46 -0.84
CA ASP A 372 8.87 2.15 -0.48
C ASP A 372 9.43 1.04 -1.37
N SER A 373 10.74 1.06 -1.61
CA SER A 373 11.45 -0.11 -2.13
C SER A 373 11.43 -1.26 -1.14
N TRP A 374 11.67 -2.48 -1.62
CA TRP A 374 11.71 -3.67 -0.76
C TRP A 374 12.64 -3.50 0.46
N VAL A 375 13.83 -2.94 0.25
CA VAL A 375 14.80 -2.74 1.34
C VAL A 375 14.36 -1.66 2.31
N GLN A 376 13.78 -0.55 1.83
CA GLN A 376 13.24 0.51 2.70
C GLN A 376 12.07 0.00 3.55
N ALA A 377 11.14 -0.75 2.94
CA ALA A 377 10.04 -1.38 3.67
C ALA A 377 10.57 -2.37 4.73
N PHE A 378 11.62 -3.12 4.41
CA PHE A 378 12.27 -4.07 5.30
C PHE A 378 12.91 -3.39 6.52
N GLU A 379 13.71 -2.34 6.29
CA GLU A 379 14.38 -1.56 7.34
C GLU A 379 13.38 -0.84 8.25
N PHE A 380 12.37 -0.19 7.65
CA PHE A 380 11.29 0.45 8.40
C PHE A 380 10.56 -0.56 9.29
N THR A 381 10.20 -1.71 8.73
CA THR A 381 9.48 -2.75 9.46
C THR A 381 10.29 -3.26 10.64
N ALA A 382 11.57 -3.54 10.45
CA ALA A 382 12.44 -3.98 11.53
C ALA A 382 12.53 -2.94 12.66
N ALA A 383 12.60 -1.65 12.29
CA ALA A 383 12.66 -0.54 13.23
C ALA A 383 11.33 -0.37 14.00
N ALA A 384 10.20 -0.31 13.31
CA ALA A 384 8.88 -0.12 13.92
C ALA A 384 8.51 -1.27 14.86
N VAL A 385 8.76 -2.53 14.44
CA VAL A 385 8.55 -3.71 15.28
C VAL A 385 9.44 -3.66 16.52
N HIS A 386 10.70 -3.26 16.37
CA HIS A 386 11.62 -3.12 17.53
C HIS A 386 11.11 -2.10 18.53
N GLU A 387 10.61 -0.95 18.09
CA GLU A 387 10.03 0.08 18.97
C GLU A 387 8.80 -0.42 19.74
N VAL A 388 7.93 -1.20 19.08
CA VAL A 388 6.80 -1.85 19.76
C VAL A 388 7.29 -2.82 20.83
N LEU A 389 8.32 -3.60 20.54
CA LEU A 389 8.89 -4.56 21.47
C LEU A 389 9.58 -3.88 22.64
N LEU A 390 10.28 -2.75 22.42
CA LEU A 390 10.87 -1.93 23.51
C LEU A 390 9.78 -1.41 24.46
N GLU A 391 8.67 -0.89 23.92
CA GLU A 391 7.55 -0.42 24.75
C GLU A 391 6.89 -1.58 25.50
N THR A 392 6.74 -2.74 24.86
CA THR A 392 6.20 -3.96 25.46
C THR A 392 7.08 -4.44 26.61
N GLN A 393 8.41 -4.43 26.44
CA GLN A 393 9.38 -4.78 27.48
C GLN A 393 9.35 -3.79 28.64
N ALA A 394 9.33 -2.49 28.33
CA ALA A 394 9.28 -1.43 29.35
C ALA A 394 8.01 -1.52 30.24
N CYS A 395 6.89 -1.98 29.65
CA CYS A 395 5.65 -2.21 30.40
C CYS A 395 5.63 -3.57 31.10
N SER A 396 6.66 -4.41 30.95
CA SER A 396 6.66 -5.81 31.43
C SER A 396 5.41 -6.59 30.99
N SER A 397 4.90 -6.26 29.79
CA SER A 397 3.65 -6.82 29.24
C SER A 397 3.90 -8.09 28.45
N TYR A 398 2.95 -9.02 28.50
CA TYR A 398 2.91 -10.15 27.59
C TYR A 398 2.28 -9.78 26.24
N GLU A 399 1.33 -8.84 26.23
CA GLU A 399 0.68 -8.34 25.03
C GLU A 399 1.45 -7.16 24.44
N LEU A 400 1.54 -7.11 23.10
CA LEU A 400 2.16 -6.01 22.37
C LEU A 400 1.53 -4.66 22.75
N GLN A 401 2.34 -3.67 23.01
CA GLN A 401 1.88 -2.34 23.41
C GLN A 401 1.70 -1.41 22.20
N LEU A 402 0.87 -1.82 21.23
CA LEU A 402 0.68 -1.14 19.95
C LEU A 402 0.17 0.29 20.11
N VAL A 403 -0.83 0.51 20.96
CA VAL A 403 -1.44 1.83 21.17
C VAL A 403 -0.44 2.78 21.85
N ARG A 404 0.34 2.29 22.81
CA ARG A 404 1.38 3.09 23.45
C ARG A 404 2.53 3.43 22.50
N ALA A 405 2.86 2.52 21.61
CA ALA A 405 3.93 2.68 20.62
C ALA A 405 3.47 3.36 19.32
N GLN A 406 2.22 3.80 19.19
CA GLN A 406 1.63 4.22 17.91
C GLN A 406 2.43 5.30 17.15
N ASP A 407 3.01 6.28 17.87
CA ASP A 407 3.81 7.32 17.24
C ASP A 407 5.16 6.78 16.76
N ARG A 408 5.72 5.79 17.45
CA ARG A 408 6.96 5.10 17.07
C ARG A 408 6.73 4.07 15.97
N ILE A 409 5.52 3.54 15.82
CA ILE A 409 5.13 2.74 14.67
C ILE A 409 5.17 3.60 13.41
N ALA A 410 4.61 4.82 13.47
CA ALA A 410 4.60 5.73 12.32
C ALA A 410 5.96 6.37 12.06
N HIS A 411 6.71 6.69 13.12
CA HIS A 411 7.99 7.39 13.08
C HIS A 411 9.01 6.69 14.00
N PRO A 412 9.59 5.55 13.57
CA PRO A 412 10.60 4.85 14.37
C PRO A 412 11.80 5.74 14.68
N ARG A 413 12.24 5.75 15.94
CA ARG A 413 13.42 6.53 16.37
C ARG A 413 14.72 5.79 16.12
N VAL A 414 14.68 4.47 16.17
CA VAL A 414 15.81 3.60 15.83
C VAL A 414 15.84 3.37 14.32
N ARG A 415 17.04 3.08 13.81
CA ARG A 415 17.24 2.67 12.42
C ARG A 415 18.14 1.45 12.40
N PHE A 416 17.80 0.51 11.53
CA PHE A 416 18.59 -0.67 11.26
C PHE A 416 18.84 -0.71 9.74
N GLU A 417 20.09 -0.87 9.36
CA GLU A 417 20.48 -0.93 7.95
C GLU A 417 20.58 -2.38 7.50
N ALA A 418 19.97 -2.70 6.40
CA ALA A 418 20.06 -3.99 5.75
C ALA A 418 21.38 -4.08 4.97
N GLN A 419 22.15 -5.11 5.25
CA GLN A 419 23.42 -5.39 4.58
C GLN A 419 23.18 -6.19 3.31
N LEU A 420 23.59 -5.67 2.16
CA LEU A 420 23.58 -6.41 0.91
C LEU A 420 24.57 -7.57 1.00
N LEU A 421 24.09 -8.78 0.72
CA LEU A 421 24.92 -9.98 0.73
C LEU A 421 25.51 -10.23 -0.67
N ALA A 422 26.81 -10.44 -0.72
CA ALA A 422 27.54 -10.78 -1.95
C ALA A 422 27.51 -12.31 -2.21
N LEU A 423 26.31 -12.92 -2.21
CA LEU A 423 26.12 -14.36 -2.37
C LEU A 423 25.51 -14.71 -3.73
#